data_3f76e145ad055357aa3ebec4597cae5f
#
_entry.id   3f76e145ad055357aa3ebec4597cae5f
#
_cell.length_a   1.000
_cell.length_b   1.000
_cell.length_c   1.000
_cell.angle_alpha   90.00
_cell.angle_beta   90.00
_cell.angle_gamma   90.00
#
_symmetry.space_group_name_H-M   'P 1'
#
loop_
_entity.id
_entity.type
_entity.pdbx_description
1 polymer ?
#
loop_
_entity_poly.entity_id
_entity_poly.type
_entity_poly.pdbx_seq_one_letter_code
_entity_poly.pdbx_strand_id
1 'polypeptide(L)'
;MKSIGAIVLGMALLFGLGTSCRKADVFTSSSSAKLWFNKTLVQFDTVFTKMGSATYNFKVKNTNPNGVRTNITLAGGSNSYFRINVDGKPGTYFPGKELAGGDSMYVFVEVTLDGSNTNNPFIVKDSILFETNGNKQYVNLQAWGQNAIYLNKQLLTTPMDNTKPYVIMDTVTVPVNYTLTIGKGTKLYFHAGGTLLVGGSLKVNGDVNNPVIFQGDRLEHDPTYSKGPGQWQGIFFADTSYGNEINYAIIQNASFGIYDALYKSDKKDGNPKLKIHKCIIRNMSNFGYLGLNSAMDMDNTLIYNTGKQAFIADGGTYHVAHCTFDNLNSIFDRQSMTFYLTDQPISLTNNIQVAAPLNFHGFNLISSGTLDDETGVDLVDSLHDSVAFKGCVFKSKSYTFNGPNTVNIDPGYSNLYNEDYHLGSGSLILNKGWTNLSSLPAAMQSYLIQDIEGKNWSTRYPGCYSTTK
;
A
#
# COMPACT_ATOMS: atom_id res chain seq x y z
N MET A 1 -73.02 29.10 2.38
CA MET A 1 -73.06 28.14 1.28
C MET A 1 -71.94 28.33 0.24
N LYS A 2 -71.20 29.44 0.18
CA LYS A 2 -70.12 29.67 -0.77
C LYS A 2 -68.75 29.02 -0.40
N SER A 3 -68.52 28.69 0.85
CA SER A 3 -67.25 28.11 1.33
C SER A 3 -67.17 26.59 1.21
N ILE A 4 -68.26 25.87 1.19
CA ILE A 4 -68.28 24.39 1.05
C ILE A 4 -68.01 23.99 -0.39
N GLY A 5 -68.46 24.77 -1.38
CA GLY A 5 -68.21 24.51 -2.80
C GLY A 5 -66.71 24.62 -3.17
N ALA A 6 -65.99 25.55 -2.55
CA ALA A 6 -64.54 25.70 -2.79
C ALA A 6 -63.70 24.57 -2.21
N ILE A 7 -64.09 24.00 -1.06
CA ILE A 7 -63.45 22.87 -0.42
C ILE A 7 -63.65 21.57 -1.21
N VAL A 8 -64.85 21.35 -1.73
CA VAL A 8 -65.17 20.17 -2.53
C VAL A 8 -64.47 20.24 -3.88
N LEU A 9 -64.38 21.43 -4.51
CA LEU A 9 -63.64 21.62 -5.76
C LEU A 9 -62.12 21.45 -5.56
N GLY A 10 -61.54 21.91 -4.44
CA GLY A 10 -60.16 21.72 -4.06
C GLY A 10 -59.81 20.24 -3.79
N MET A 11 -60.70 19.48 -3.15
CA MET A 11 -60.51 18.06 -2.92
C MET A 11 -60.64 17.24 -4.23
N ALA A 12 -61.54 17.61 -5.14
CA ALA A 12 -61.64 16.96 -6.44
C ALA A 12 -60.38 17.19 -7.34
N LEU A 13 -59.76 18.37 -7.26
CA LEU A 13 -58.52 18.66 -7.95
C LEU A 13 -57.32 17.88 -7.36
N LEU A 14 -57.27 17.65 -6.05
CA LEU A 14 -56.23 16.87 -5.39
C LEU A 14 -56.33 15.38 -5.70
N PHE A 15 -57.53 14.82 -5.89
CA PHE A 15 -57.71 13.44 -6.32
C PHE A 15 -57.39 13.21 -7.82
N GLY A 16 -57.46 14.23 -8.66
CA GLY A 16 -57.13 14.13 -10.09
C GLY A 16 -55.63 14.13 -10.39
N LEU A 17 -54.78 14.58 -9.48
CA LEU A 17 -53.31 14.62 -9.66
C LEU A 17 -52.61 13.34 -9.22
N GLY A 18 -53.31 12.36 -8.63
CA GLY A 18 -52.73 11.13 -8.09
C GLY A 18 -52.63 9.96 -9.05
N THR A 19 -53.23 10.02 -10.24
CA THR A 19 -53.09 8.95 -11.22
C THR A 19 -51.92 9.22 -12.15
N SER A 20 -50.70 9.07 -11.64
CA SER A 20 -49.57 8.83 -12.49
C SER A 20 -49.80 7.48 -13.19
N CYS A 21 -50.36 7.51 -14.36
CA CYS A 21 -50.48 6.35 -15.26
C CYS A 21 -49.08 5.93 -15.67
N ARG A 22 -48.44 5.06 -14.87
CA ARG A 22 -47.29 4.31 -15.35
C ARG A 22 -47.78 3.46 -16.50
N LYS A 23 -47.39 3.84 -17.74
CA LYS A 23 -47.67 3.05 -18.92
C LYS A 23 -47.17 1.63 -18.63
N ALA A 24 -48.05 0.63 -18.75
CA ALA A 24 -47.65 -0.75 -18.56
C ALA A 24 -46.52 -1.11 -19.55
N ASP A 25 -45.46 -1.67 -19.04
CA ASP A 25 -44.33 -2.07 -19.89
C ASP A 25 -44.81 -3.12 -20.93
N VAL A 26 -44.62 -2.83 -22.20
CA VAL A 26 -44.90 -3.76 -23.26
C VAL A 26 -43.64 -4.62 -23.47
N PHE A 27 -43.80 -5.94 -23.31
CA PHE A 27 -42.71 -6.90 -23.51
C PHE A 27 -42.69 -7.41 -24.95
N THR A 28 -41.50 -7.50 -25.55
CA THR A 28 -41.31 -8.08 -26.86
C THR A 28 -40.94 -9.57 -26.79
N SER A 29 -41.51 -10.37 -27.72
CA SER A 29 -41.10 -11.76 -27.97
C SER A 29 -40.15 -11.92 -29.14
N SER A 30 -39.70 -10.79 -29.74
CA SER A 30 -38.84 -10.82 -30.92
C SER A 30 -37.55 -11.57 -30.67
N SER A 31 -37.19 -12.52 -31.53
CA SER A 31 -35.91 -13.23 -31.49
C SER A 31 -34.72 -12.35 -31.86
N SER A 32 -34.94 -11.12 -32.36
CA SER A 32 -33.87 -10.15 -32.59
C SER A 32 -33.48 -9.37 -31.33
N ALA A 33 -34.29 -9.43 -30.26
CA ALA A 33 -34.01 -8.70 -29.02
C ALA A 33 -32.75 -9.25 -28.32
N LYS A 34 -31.77 -8.39 -28.13
CA LYS A 34 -30.52 -8.70 -27.43
C LYS A 34 -30.29 -7.71 -26.29
N LEU A 35 -29.59 -8.17 -25.27
CA LEU A 35 -29.11 -7.33 -24.20
C LEU A 35 -27.71 -6.75 -24.55
N TRP A 36 -27.43 -5.59 -24.02
CA TRP A 36 -26.10 -4.99 -24.09
C TRP A 36 -25.39 -5.14 -22.72
N PHE A 37 -24.09 -5.41 -22.77
CA PHE A 37 -23.24 -5.55 -21.57
C PHE A 37 -22.09 -4.58 -21.66
N ASN A 38 -21.78 -3.86 -20.57
CA ASN A 38 -20.60 -3.01 -20.52
C ASN A 38 -19.29 -3.81 -20.39
N LYS A 39 -19.39 -5.09 -19.99
CA LYS A 39 -18.29 -6.05 -19.92
C LYS A 39 -18.78 -7.42 -20.35
N THR A 40 -18.03 -8.12 -21.18
CA THR A 40 -18.27 -9.52 -21.58
C THR A 40 -17.35 -10.50 -20.87
N LEU A 41 -16.39 -9.99 -20.08
CA LEU A 41 -15.53 -10.73 -19.18
C LEU A 41 -15.45 -9.98 -17.84
N VAL A 42 -15.72 -10.69 -16.74
CA VAL A 42 -15.42 -10.26 -15.38
C VAL A 42 -14.20 -11.05 -14.93
N GLN A 43 -13.10 -10.33 -14.80
CA GLN A 43 -11.81 -10.92 -14.46
C GLN A 43 -11.41 -10.44 -13.08
N PHE A 44 -11.16 -11.41 -12.19
CA PHE A 44 -10.60 -11.18 -10.87
C PHE A 44 -9.09 -11.34 -10.95
N ASP A 45 -8.39 -10.53 -10.20
CA ASP A 45 -6.97 -10.67 -9.97
C ASP A 45 -6.66 -11.91 -9.11
N THR A 46 -5.47 -11.96 -8.55
CA THR A 46 -5.09 -13.05 -7.64
C THR A 46 -5.99 -13.05 -6.41
N VAL A 47 -6.72 -14.13 -6.22
CA VAL A 47 -7.57 -14.39 -5.05
C VAL A 47 -6.94 -15.51 -4.23
N PHE A 48 -6.67 -15.25 -2.98
CA PHE A 48 -6.16 -16.27 -2.06
C PHE A 48 -7.25 -17.30 -1.75
N THR A 49 -6.88 -18.58 -1.78
CA THR A 49 -7.82 -19.67 -1.44
C THR A 49 -8.37 -19.50 -0.03
N LYS A 50 -9.62 -19.90 0.18
CA LYS A 50 -10.37 -19.76 1.46
C LYS A 50 -10.66 -18.31 1.88
N MET A 51 -10.37 -17.34 1.04
CA MET A 51 -10.77 -15.94 1.21
C MET A 51 -11.78 -15.54 0.13
N GLY A 52 -12.76 -14.72 0.49
CA GLY A 52 -13.64 -14.10 -0.48
C GLY A 52 -12.92 -12.99 -1.24
N SER A 53 -13.24 -12.84 -2.51
CA SER A 53 -12.74 -11.72 -3.31
C SER A 53 -13.47 -10.41 -2.99
N ALA A 54 -12.96 -9.30 -3.51
CA ALA A 54 -13.77 -8.11 -3.69
C ALA A 54 -14.97 -8.39 -4.60
N THR A 55 -16.06 -7.65 -4.42
CA THR A 55 -17.26 -7.75 -5.27
C THR A 55 -17.06 -6.92 -6.54
N TYR A 56 -17.10 -7.57 -7.70
CA TYR A 56 -17.10 -6.88 -8.98
C TYR A 56 -18.53 -6.80 -9.53
N ASN A 57 -18.77 -5.87 -10.45
CA ASN A 57 -20.05 -5.73 -11.08
C ASN A 57 -19.92 -5.43 -12.58
N PHE A 58 -20.99 -5.73 -13.28
CA PHE A 58 -21.22 -5.27 -14.64
C PHE A 58 -22.68 -4.86 -14.84
N LYS A 59 -22.88 -4.00 -15.84
CA LYS A 59 -24.18 -3.46 -16.19
C LYS A 59 -24.77 -4.20 -17.38
N VAL A 60 -26.01 -4.61 -17.23
CA VAL A 60 -26.83 -5.21 -18.30
C VAL A 60 -27.90 -4.20 -18.70
N LYS A 61 -27.98 -3.85 -19.97
CA LYS A 61 -28.95 -2.87 -20.48
C LYS A 61 -29.86 -3.50 -21.57
N ASN A 62 -31.13 -3.26 -21.44
CA ASN A 62 -32.06 -3.51 -22.52
C ASN A 62 -32.06 -2.30 -23.47
N THR A 63 -31.46 -2.43 -24.64
CA THR A 63 -31.43 -1.36 -25.65
C THR A 63 -32.63 -1.38 -26.58
N ASN A 64 -33.56 -2.34 -26.43
CA ASN A 64 -34.77 -2.41 -27.21
C ASN A 64 -35.80 -1.38 -26.68
N PRO A 65 -36.70 -0.90 -27.53
CA PRO A 65 -37.75 0.04 -27.11
C PRO A 65 -38.78 -0.58 -26.17
N ASN A 66 -39.00 -1.89 -26.25
CA ASN A 66 -39.93 -2.66 -25.43
C ASN A 66 -39.14 -3.43 -24.32
N GLY A 67 -39.84 -3.79 -23.24
CA GLY A 67 -39.32 -4.66 -22.21
C GLY A 67 -38.95 -6.05 -22.73
N VAL A 68 -38.02 -6.70 -22.08
CA VAL A 68 -37.64 -8.11 -22.35
C VAL A 68 -37.74 -8.93 -21.06
N ARG A 69 -37.98 -10.24 -21.25
CA ARG A 69 -37.81 -11.23 -20.17
C ARG A 69 -36.58 -12.06 -20.48
N THR A 70 -35.68 -12.17 -19.51
CA THR A 70 -34.44 -12.95 -19.68
C THR A 70 -34.31 -13.97 -18.56
N ASN A 71 -33.89 -15.17 -18.87
CA ASN A 71 -33.40 -16.11 -17.87
C ASN A 71 -31.91 -15.90 -17.69
N ILE A 72 -31.48 -15.83 -16.43
CA ILE A 72 -30.07 -15.62 -16.10
C ILE A 72 -29.59 -16.83 -15.28
N THR A 73 -28.53 -17.47 -15.76
CA THR A 73 -28.00 -18.71 -15.16
C THR A 73 -26.51 -18.61 -14.98
N LEU A 74 -26.02 -18.88 -13.76
CA LEU A 74 -24.61 -19.16 -13.53
C LEU A 74 -24.34 -20.59 -14.00
N ALA A 75 -23.48 -20.78 -15.00
CA ALA A 75 -23.33 -22.06 -15.72
C ALA A 75 -22.87 -23.20 -14.81
N GLY A 76 -21.93 -22.96 -13.88
CA GLY A 76 -21.48 -23.94 -12.88
C GLY A 76 -22.49 -24.21 -11.76
N GLY A 77 -23.58 -23.43 -11.69
CA GLY A 77 -24.63 -23.59 -10.66
C GLY A 77 -24.09 -23.51 -9.24
N SER A 78 -24.55 -24.45 -8.40
CA SER A 78 -24.10 -24.56 -6.99
C SER A 78 -22.64 -25.00 -6.81
N ASN A 79 -22.05 -25.60 -7.84
CA ASN A 79 -20.66 -26.07 -7.82
C ASN A 79 -19.67 -24.98 -8.31
N SER A 80 -20.16 -23.82 -8.73
CA SER A 80 -19.33 -22.71 -9.14
C SER A 80 -18.52 -22.15 -7.96
N TYR A 81 -17.29 -21.78 -8.19
CA TYR A 81 -16.53 -20.95 -7.26
C TYR A 81 -17.07 -19.51 -7.18
N PHE A 82 -17.82 -19.08 -8.21
CA PHE A 82 -18.41 -17.75 -8.29
C PHE A 82 -19.79 -17.71 -7.62
N ARG A 83 -20.12 -16.53 -7.11
CA ARG A 83 -21.43 -16.20 -6.54
C ARG A 83 -21.92 -14.96 -7.29
N ILE A 84 -23.20 -14.97 -7.66
CA ILE A 84 -23.80 -13.83 -8.35
C ILE A 84 -25.00 -13.28 -7.59
N ASN A 85 -25.19 -11.98 -7.68
CA ASN A 85 -26.34 -11.27 -7.20
C ASN A 85 -26.91 -10.44 -8.36
N VAL A 86 -28.13 -10.72 -8.74
CA VAL A 86 -28.80 -10.03 -9.85
C VAL A 86 -29.82 -9.06 -9.26
N ASP A 87 -29.59 -7.77 -9.44
CA ASP A 87 -30.52 -6.70 -9.00
C ASP A 87 -30.93 -6.87 -7.52
N GLY A 88 -29.94 -7.07 -6.65
CA GLY A 88 -30.14 -7.20 -5.20
C GLY A 88 -30.52 -8.61 -4.71
N LYS A 89 -30.70 -9.59 -5.60
CA LYS A 89 -31.06 -10.97 -5.23
C LYS A 89 -29.88 -11.91 -5.47
N PRO A 90 -29.37 -12.63 -4.46
CA PRO A 90 -28.37 -13.67 -4.66
C PRO A 90 -29.02 -14.96 -5.21
N GLY A 91 -28.28 -15.70 -6.04
CA GLY A 91 -28.75 -16.98 -6.58
C GLY A 91 -27.88 -17.48 -7.73
N THR A 92 -28.25 -18.65 -8.28
CA THR A 92 -27.58 -19.26 -9.44
C THR A 92 -28.47 -19.30 -10.69
N TYR A 93 -29.79 -19.11 -10.48
CA TYR A 93 -30.78 -19.10 -11.56
C TYR A 93 -31.90 -18.08 -11.28
N PHE A 94 -32.18 -17.23 -12.25
CA PHE A 94 -33.19 -16.17 -12.19
C PHE A 94 -34.09 -16.26 -13.41
N PRO A 95 -35.23 -16.97 -13.30
CA PRO A 95 -36.15 -17.15 -14.40
C PRO A 95 -36.95 -15.86 -14.72
N GLY A 96 -37.16 -15.57 -15.98
CA GLY A 96 -38.06 -14.53 -16.44
C GLY A 96 -37.79 -13.13 -15.88
N LYS A 97 -36.54 -12.78 -15.59
CA LYS A 97 -36.19 -11.45 -15.09
C LYS A 97 -36.61 -10.38 -16.08
N GLU A 98 -37.47 -9.49 -15.66
CA GLU A 98 -38.00 -8.40 -16.47
C GLU A 98 -37.06 -7.22 -16.49
N LEU A 99 -36.88 -6.63 -17.67
CA LEU A 99 -36.10 -5.41 -17.87
C LEU A 99 -36.83 -4.53 -18.88
N ALA A 100 -37.33 -3.39 -18.41
CA ALA A 100 -38.09 -2.45 -19.24
C ALA A 100 -37.27 -1.93 -20.42
N GLY A 101 -37.97 -1.39 -21.46
CA GLY A 101 -37.28 -0.81 -22.62
C GLY A 101 -36.39 0.36 -22.23
N GLY A 102 -35.12 0.32 -22.64
CA GLY A 102 -34.10 1.34 -22.27
C GLY A 102 -33.51 1.24 -20.86
N ASP A 103 -34.05 0.37 -20.01
CA ASP A 103 -33.61 0.22 -18.62
C ASP A 103 -32.39 -0.69 -18.47
N SER A 104 -31.81 -0.73 -17.27
CA SER A 104 -30.61 -1.50 -16.98
C SER A 104 -30.60 -2.03 -15.52
N MET A 105 -29.90 -3.13 -15.31
CA MET A 105 -29.66 -3.73 -14.01
C MET A 105 -28.16 -3.98 -13.80
N TYR A 106 -27.75 -4.10 -12.53
CA TYR A 106 -26.41 -4.54 -12.17
C TYR A 106 -26.40 -6.02 -11.79
N VAL A 107 -25.34 -6.69 -12.20
CA VAL A 107 -25.01 -8.04 -11.74
C VAL A 107 -23.70 -7.94 -10.97
N PHE A 108 -23.75 -8.32 -9.71
CA PHE A 108 -22.58 -8.37 -8.83
C PHE A 108 -22.03 -9.79 -8.83
N VAL A 109 -20.72 -9.91 -8.81
CA VAL A 109 -20.01 -11.19 -8.87
C VAL A 109 -18.93 -11.20 -7.79
N GLU A 110 -18.84 -12.31 -7.06
CA GLU A 110 -17.80 -12.62 -6.08
C GLU A 110 -17.23 -13.99 -6.40
N VAL A 111 -16.00 -14.27 -5.94
CA VAL A 111 -15.39 -15.58 -6.05
C VAL A 111 -14.78 -16.01 -4.71
N THR A 112 -14.96 -17.28 -4.36
CA THR A 112 -14.29 -17.92 -3.23
C THR A 112 -13.70 -19.22 -3.72
N LEU A 113 -12.40 -19.40 -3.55
CA LEU A 113 -11.66 -20.53 -4.09
C LEU A 113 -11.30 -21.53 -3.00
N ASP A 114 -11.48 -22.82 -3.28
CA ASP A 114 -10.91 -23.88 -2.47
C ASP A 114 -9.41 -24.04 -2.77
N GLY A 115 -8.66 -24.62 -1.82
CA GLY A 115 -7.25 -24.91 -2.01
C GLY A 115 -7.03 -25.91 -3.14
N SER A 116 -5.97 -25.70 -3.92
CA SER A 116 -5.49 -26.67 -4.90
C SER A 116 -4.29 -27.46 -4.36
N ASN A 117 -3.93 -28.56 -5.02
CA ASN A 117 -2.75 -29.36 -4.65
C ASN A 117 -1.43 -28.77 -5.21
N THR A 118 -1.47 -27.60 -5.86
CA THR A 118 -0.29 -26.94 -6.44
C THR A 118 0.11 -25.72 -5.64
N ASN A 119 1.39 -25.39 -5.62
CA ASN A 119 1.88 -24.15 -5.02
C ASN A 119 1.78 -22.96 -5.99
N ASN A 120 1.68 -23.24 -7.28
CA ASN A 120 1.58 -22.23 -8.33
C ASN A 120 0.15 -21.68 -8.43
N PRO A 121 -0.01 -20.44 -8.90
CA PRO A 121 -1.34 -19.91 -9.24
C PRO A 121 -2.06 -20.79 -10.26
N PHE A 122 -3.38 -20.91 -10.10
CA PHE A 122 -4.25 -21.66 -10.99
C PHE A 122 -5.41 -20.79 -11.45
N ILE A 123 -6.02 -21.16 -12.58
CA ILE A 123 -7.12 -20.37 -13.17
C ILE A 123 -8.42 -21.12 -13.00
N VAL A 124 -9.44 -20.43 -12.50
CA VAL A 124 -10.83 -20.89 -12.49
C VAL A 124 -11.65 -20.06 -13.48
N LYS A 125 -12.59 -20.72 -14.17
CA LYS A 125 -13.45 -20.09 -15.17
C LYS A 125 -14.89 -20.56 -15.01
N ASP A 126 -15.83 -19.66 -15.32
CA ASP A 126 -17.25 -19.94 -15.41
C ASP A 126 -17.88 -18.92 -16.38
N SER A 127 -19.20 -18.92 -16.49
CA SER A 127 -19.93 -17.93 -17.26
C SER A 127 -21.34 -17.70 -16.71
N ILE A 128 -21.89 -16.53 -17.02
CA ILE A 128 -23.29 -16.21 -16.78
C ILE A 128 -23.98 -16.21 -18.13
N LEU A 129 -24.96 -17.11 -18.30
CA LEU A 129 -25.80 -17.21 -19.48
C LEU A 129 -27.02 -16.31 -19.31
N PHE A 130 -27.29 -15.50 -20.31
CA PHE A 130 -28.53 -14.73 -20.49
C PHE A 130 -29.32 -15.29 -21.69
N GLU A 131 -30.52 -15.78 -21.42
CA GLU A 131 -31.39 -16.29 -22.47
C GLU A 131 -32.59 -15.37 -22.63
N THR A 132 -32.65 -14.63 -23.76
CA THR A 132 -33.68 -13.65 -24.05
C THR A 132 -34.34 -14.00 -25.38
N ASN A 133 -35.62 -14.40 -25.40
CA ASN A 133 -36.36 -14.73 -26.62
C ASN A 133 -35.61 -15.69 -27.55
N GLY A 134 -34.94 -16.71 -27.00
CA GLY A 134 -34.14 -17.69 -27.75
C GLY A 134 -32.69 -17.27 -28.03
N ASN A 135 -32.31 -16.01 -27.83
CA ASN A 135 -30.90 -15.58 -27.92
C ASN A 135 -30.13 -15.98 -26.68
N LYS A 136 -28.96 -16.57 -26.88
CA LYS A 136 -28.01 -16.91 -25.80
C LYS A 136 -26.83 -15.96 -25.84
N GLN A 137 -26.60 -15.24 -24.75
CA GLN A 137 -25.47 -14.33 -24.59
C GLN A 137 -24.72 -14.70 -23.30
N TYR A 138 -23.42 -14.56 -23.32
CA TYR A 138 -22.58 -14.97 -22.18
C TYR A 138 -21.73 -13.80 -21.67
N VAL A 139 -21.61 -13.72 -20.35
CA VAL A 139 -20.57 -12.94 -19.67
C VAL A 139 -19.64 -13.95 -19.01
N ASN A 140 -18.39 -13.99 -19.45
CA ASN A 140 -17.40 -14.92 -18.93
C ASN A 140 -16.87 -14.45 -17.57
N LEU A 141 -16.57 -15.41 -16.70
CA LEU A 141 -15.98 -15.19 -15.38
C LEU A 141 -14.63 -15.87 -15.33
N GLN A 142 -13.62 -15.19 -14.78
CA GLN A 142 -12.28 -15.73 -14.62
C GLN A 142 -11.63 -15.19 -13.35
N ALA A 143 -10.93 -16.08 -12.62
CA ALA A 143 -10.12 -15.69 -11.47
C ALA A 143 -8.79 -16.48 -11.43
N TRP A 144 -7.74 -15.85 -10.91
CA TRP A 144 -6.50 -16.54 -10.55
C TRP A 144 -6.52 -16.89 -9.07
N GLY A 145 -6.44 -18.19 -8.76
CA GLY A 145 -6.35 -18.69 -7.41
C GLY A 145 -4.90 -18.86 -6.97
N GLN A 146 -4.59 -18.48 -5.74
CA GLN A 146 -3.27 -18.68 -5.15
C GLN A 146 -3.40 -19.33 -3.76
N ASN A 147 -2.76 -20.49 -3.58
CA ASN A 147 -2.62 -21.08 -2.26
C ASN A 147 -1.71 -20.21 -1.39
N ALA A 148 -2.06 -20.09 -0.10
CA ALA A 148 -1.31 -19.31 0.86
C ALA A 148 -1.20 -20.03 2.21
N ILE A 149 -0.22 -19.62 3.02
CA ILE A 149 -0.09 -19.99 4.43
C ILE A 149 -0.76 -18.88 5.25
N TYR A 150 -1.79 -19.23 6.01
CA TYR A 150 -2.55 -18.28 6.82
C TYR A 150 -2.00 -18.22 8.24
N LEU A 151 -1.72 -16.99 8.69
CA LEU A 151 -1.19 -16.69 10.01
C LEU A 151 -2.17 -15.76 10.75
N ASN A 152 -2.52 -16.10 11.97
CA ASN A 152 -3.47 -15.33 12.76
C ASN A 152 -3.11 -15.39 14.25
N LYS A 153 -2.77 -14.24 14.84
CA LYS A 153 -2.46 -14.10 16.28
C LYS A 153 -1.49 -15.15 16.82
N GLN A 154 -0.41 -15.41 16.11
CA GLN A 154 0.53 -16.47 16.47
C GLN A 154 1.97 -15.99 16.58
N LEU A 155 2.77 -16.79 17.28
CA LEU A 155 4.21 -16.59 17.37
C LEU A 155 4.91 -17.12 16.12
N LEU A 156 5.84 -16.33 15.59
CA LEU A 156 6.65 -16.69 14.43
C LEU A 156 7.98 -17.30 14.89
N THR A 157 8.05 -18.61 14.89
CA THR A 157 9.21 -19.41 15.34
C THR A 157 9.77 -20.31 14.24
N THR A 158 9.27 -20.20 13.02
CA THR A 158 9.74 -20.95 11.86
C THR A 158 10.21 -19.99 10.77
N PRO A 159 11.37 -20.23 10.15
CA PRO A 159 11.82 -19.43 9.01
C PRO A 159 10.77 -19.41 7.89
N MET A 160 10.69 -18.30 7.18
CA MET A 160 9.78 -18.11 6.06
C MET A 160 10.54 -18.17 4.73
N ASP A 161 9.95 -18.82 3.73
CA ASP A 161 10.50 -18.96 2.39
C ASP A 161 9.48 -18.53 1.31
N ASN A 162 9.87 -18.61 0.06
CA ASN A 162 9.08 -18.20 -1.10
C ASN A 162 8.26 -19.33 -1.74
N THR A 163 8.10 -20.48 -1.11
CA THR A 163 7.34 -21.62 -1.67
C THR A 163 5.85 -21.30 -1.79
N LYS A 164 5.31 -20.56 -0.84
CA LYS A 164 3.94 -20.02 -0.86
C LYS A 164 3.92 -18.61 -0.25
N PRO A 165 3.03 -17.75 -0.67
CA PRO A 165 2.80 -16.49 0.04
C PRO A 165 2.21 -16.74 1.43
N TYR A 166 2.48 -15.83 2.33
CA TYR A 166 1.89 -15.79 3.66
C TYR A 166 0.78 -14.73 3.69
N VAL A 167 -0.38 -15.06 4.26
CA VAL A 167 -1.48 -14.13 4.50
C VAL A 167 -1.64 -13.96 6.00
N ILE A 168 -1.36 -12.76 6.48
CA ILE A 168 -1.39 -12.39 7.89
C ILE A 168 -2.74 -11.73 8.18
N MET A 169 -3.61 -12.45 8.93
CA MET A 169 -4.99 -12.02 9.19
C MET A 169 -5.09 -11.02 10.35
N ASP A 170 -4.14 -11.03 11.27
CA ASP A 170 -4.06 -10.17 12.45
C ASP A 170 -2.59 -10.07 12.90
N THR A 171 -2.32 -9.58 14.09
CA THR A 171 -0.97 -9.44 14.63
C THR A 171 -0.24 -10.78 14.74
N VAL A 172 0.95 -10.83 14.16
CA VAL A 172 1.89 -11.95 14.35
C VAL A 172 3.14 -11.42 15.05
N THR A 173 3.74 -12.25 15.91
CA THR A 173 4.81 -11.78 16.79
C THR A 173 6.05 -12.65 16.68
N VAL A 174 7.21 -12.01 16.47
CA VAL A 174 8.51 -12.66 16.71
C VAL A 174 8.80 -12.58 18.19
N PRO A 175 8.82 -13.72 18.93
CA PRO A 175 8.97 -13.69 20.38
C PRO A 175 10.37 -13.22 20.79
N VAL A 176 10.47 -12.69 22.01
CA VAL A 176 11.75 -12.30 22.64
C VAL A 176 12.73 -13.47 22.61
N ASN A 177 14.01 -13.19 22.38
CA ASN A 177 15.10 -14.17 22.25
C ASN A 177 14.98 -15.13 21.04
N TYR A 178 14.06 -14.90 20.13
CA TYR A 178 13.95 -15.64 18.89
C TYR A 178 14.41 -14.82 17.68
N THR A 179 15.01 -15.47 16.69
CA THR A 179 15.37 -14.83 15.42
C THR A 179 14.51 -15.40 14.30
N LEU A 180 13.62 -14.55 13.75
CA LEU A 180 12.89 -14.89 12.53
C LEU A 180 13.74 -14.56 11.32
N THR A 181 13.96 -15.56 10.45
CA THR A 181 14.59 -15.36 9.15
C THR A 181 13.54 -15.44 8.05
N ILE A 182 13.51 -14.42 7.18
CA ILE A 182 12.65 -14.38 6.00
C ILE A 182 13.56 -14.43 4.76
N GLY A 183 13.42 -15.51 3.99
CA GLY A 183 14.23 -15.75 2.79
C GLY A 183 13.82 -14.88 1.61
N LYS A 184 14.72 -14.74 0.63
CA LYS A 184 14.50 -13.95 -0.57
C LYS A 184 13.26 -14.38 -1.36
N GLY A 185 12.58 -13.41 -1.96
CA GLY A 185 11.39 -13.62 -2.78
C GLY A 185 10.13 -13.98 -1.97
N THR A 186 10.22 -14.05 -0.64
CA THR A 186 9.06 -14.28 0.22
C THR A 186 8.07 -13.13 0.10
N LYS A 187 6.77 -13.46 0.03
CA LYS A 187 5.68 -12.48 -0.06
C LYS A 187 4.77 -12.61 1.16
N LEU A 188 4.63 -11.53 1.89
CA LEU A 188 3.76 -11.41 3.06
C LEU A 188 2.65 -10.41 2.74
N TYR A 189 1.42 -10.88 2.77
CA TYR A 189 0.21 -10.10 2.53
C TYR A 189 -0.54 -9.93 3.84
N PHE A 190 -0.83 -8.71 4.20
CA PHE A 190 -1.47 -8.38 5.46
C PHE A 190 -2.92 -7.98 5.24
N HIS A 191 -3.82 -8.65 5.92
CA HIS A 191 -5.22 -8.25 5.99
C HIS A 191 -5.38 -6.97 6.83
N ALA A 192 -6.54 -6.33 6.73
CA ALA A 192 -6.82 -5.09 7.47
C ALA A 192 -6.59 -5.29 8.98
N GLY A 193 -5.74 -4.44 9.57
CA GLY A 193 -5.30 -4.55 10.96
C GLY A 193 -4.09 -5.46 11.21
N GLY A 194 -3.66 -6.23 10.20
CA GLY A 194 -2.48 -7.09 10.30
C GLY A 194 -1.21 -6.33 10.70
N THR A 195 -0.41 -6.91 11.58
CA THR A 195 0.79 -6.28 12.15
C THR A 195 1.91 -7.32 12.29
N LEU A 196 3.14 -6.93 11.98
CA LEU A 196 4.32 -7.69 12.35
C LEU A 196 4.97 -7.04 13.58
N LEU A 197 4.82 -7.67 14.75
CA LEU A 197 5.45 -7.22 16.00
C LEU A 197 6.73 -8.01 16.24
N VAL A 198 7.86 -7.33 16.40
CA VAL A 198 9.17 -7.94 16.59
C VAL A 198 9.65 -7.68 18.02
N GLY A 199 9.52 -8.67 18.89
CA GLY A 199 10.06 -8.66 20.24
C GLY A 199 11.47 -9.25 20.32
N GLY A 200 11.81 -10.15 19.42
CA GLY A 200 13.14 -10.77 19.24
C GLY A 200 13.95 -10.12 18.13
N SER A 201 14.49 -10.90 17.21
CA SER A 201 15.26 -10.44 16.06
C SER A 201 14.59 -10.77 14.73
N LEU A 202 14.70 -9.88 13.78
CA LEU A 202 14.20 -10.06 12.41
C LEU A 202 15.37 -9.98 11.41
N LYS A 203 15.53 -11.02 10.58
CA LYS A 203 16.48 -11.09 9.48
C LYS A 203 15.74 -11.25 8.15
N VAL A 204 15.65 -10.19 7.36
CA VAL A 204 15.06 -10.19 6.03
C VAL A 204 16.17 -10.26 5.00
N ASN A 205 16.24 -11.36 4.26
CA ASN A 205 17.35 -11.69 3.37
C ASN A 205 16.89 -11.66 1.90
N GLY A 206 16.36 -10.53 1.44
CA GLY A 206 16.10 -10.31 0.02
C GLY A 206 17.38 -10.15 -0.81
N ASP A 207 17.25 -10.17 -2.12
CA ASP A 207 18.27 -9.72 -3.08
C ASP A 207 17.62 -8.84 -4.16
N VAL A 208 18.43 -8.22 -5.01
CA VAL A 208 17.96 -7.27 -6.04
C VAL A 208 16.93 -7.88 -7.00
N ASN A 209 17.06 -9.18 -7.32
CA ASN A 209 16.15 -9.88 -8.23
C ASN A 209 14.95 -10.52 -7.51
N ASN A 210 15.08 -10.75 -6.21
CA ASN A 210 14.11 -11.44 -5.37
C ASN A 210 13.93 -10.69 -4.03
N PRO A 211 13.40 -9.46 -4.06
CA PRO A 211 13.12 -8.73 -2.82
C PRO A 211 12.05 -9.46 -1.99
N VAL A 212 12.07 -9.24 -0.69
CA VAL A 212 10.99 -9.66 0.19
C VAL A 212 9.88 -8.60 0.14
N ILE A 213 8.63 -9.03 -0.04
CA ILE A 213 7.48 -8.12 -0.18
C ILE A 213 6.63 -8.14 1.09
N PHE A 214 6.41 -6.98 1.67
CA PHE A 214 5.45 -6.73 2.74
C PHE A 214 4.39 -5.76 2.21
N GLN A 215 3.15 -6.22 2.08
CA GLN A 215 2.08 -5.36 1.55
C GLN A 215 0.70 -5.79 2.05
N GLY A 216 -0.32 -4.95 1.82
CA GLY A 216 -1.70 -5.34 2.03
C GLY A 216 -2.15 -6.47 1.09
N ASP A 217 -3.21 -7.15 1.45
CA ASP A 217 -3.78 -8.27 0.68
C ASP A 217 -4.75 -7.83 -0.45
N ARG A 218 -4.91 -6.51 -0.65
CA ARG A 218 -5.69 -5.92 -1.76
C ARG A 218 -4.85 -5.95 -3.03
N LEU A 219 -5.16 -6.89 -3.93
CA LEU A 219 -4.39 -7.16 -5.15
C LEU A 219 -5.17 -6.82 -6.43
N GLU A 220 -6.22 -6.04 -6.31
CA GLU A 220 -7.06 -5.65 -7.45
C GLU A 220 -6.27 -4.82 -8.47
N HIS A 221 -6.62 -4.96 -9.74
CA HIS A 221 -6.01 -4.19 -10.85
C HIS A 221 -6.20 -2.67 -10.71
N ASP A 222 -7.25 -2.25 -10.02
CA ASP A 222 -7.49 -0.84 -9.76
C ASP A 222 -6.45 -0.31 -8.75
N PRO A 223 -5.59 0.64 -9.17
CA PRO A 223 -4.54 1.19 -8.30
C PRO A 223 -5.09 1.89 -7.05
N THR A 224 -6.35 2.33 -7.05
CA THR A 224 -7.02 2.87 -5.86
C THR A 224 -6.99 1.87 -4.71
N TYR A 225 -7.06 0.58 -5.00
CA TYR A 225 -7.01 -0.48 -4.00
C TYR A 225 -5.60 -1.06 -3.85
N SER A 226 -4.97 -1.49 -4.96
CA SER A 226 -3.66 -2.16 -4.90
C SER A 226 -2.50 -1.26 -4.49
N LYS A 227 -2.63 0.07 -4.64
CA LYS A 227 -1.68 1.07 -4.16
C LYS A 227 -2.20 1.90 -2.99
N GLY A 228 -3.41 1.60 -2.50
CA GLY A 228 -4.03 2.33 -1.39
C GLY A 228 -3.19 2.20 -0.11
N PRO A 229 -2.87 3.31 0.58
CA PRO A 229 -2.14 3.28 1.85
C PRO A 229 -3.04 2.84 3.02
N GLY A 230 -2.43 2.43 4.13
CA GLY A 230 -3.17 2.13 5.37
C GLY A 230 -3.92 0.80 5.36
N GLN A 231 -3.58 -0.13 4.47
CA GLN A 231 -4.24 -1.45 4.40
C GLN A 231 -3.89 -2.34 5.58
N TRP A 232 -2.74 -2.15 6.20
CA TRP A 232 -2.24 -2.88 7.36
C TRP A 232 -1.44 -1.94 8.28
N GLN A 233 -1.08 -2.41 9.48
CA GLN A 233 -0.49 -1.50 10.47
C GLN A 233 0.97 -1.18 10.19
N GLY A 234 1.81 -2.17 9.89
CA GLY A 234 3.25 -1.98 9.67
C GLY A 234 4.13 -2.98 10.40
N ILE A 235 5.44 -2.73 10.40
CA ILE A 235 6.45 -3.50 11.11
C ILE A 235 6.86 -2.72 12.37
N PHE A 236 6.69 -3.33 13.55
CA PHE A 236 6.91 -2.70 14.85
C PHE A 236 8.01 -3.44 15.60
N PHE A 237 9.12 -2.75 15.91
CA PHE A 237 10.19 -3.26 16.72
C PHE A 237 10.02 -2.81 18.17
N ALA A 238 9.77 -3.76 19.06
CA ALA A 238 9.68 -3.50 20.50
C ALA A 238 11.04 -3.07 21.09
N ASP A 239 11.05 -2.51 22.28
CA ASP A 239 12.27 -2.13 23.00
C ASP A 239 13.19 -3.32 23.32
N THR A 240 12.63 -4.53 23.42
CA THR A 240 13.37 -5.79 23.61
C THR A 240 14.03 -6.33 22.34
N SER A 241 13.68 -5.78 21.17
CA SER A 241 14.14 -6.27 19.88
C SER A 241 15.52 -5.72 19.53
N TYR A 242 16.45 -6.59 19.16
CA TYR A 242 17.82 -6.24 18.76
C TYR A 242 18.36 -7.14 17.65
N GLY A 243 19.44 -6.67 17.01
CA GLY A 243 20.13 -7.43 15.97
C GLY A 243 19.28 -7.62 14.73
N ASN A 244 18.43 -6.63 14.42
CA ASN A 244 17.55 -6.67 13.26
C ASN A 244 18.30 -6.25 11.99
N GLU A 245 17.92 -6.86 10.86
CA GLU A 245 18.52 -6.53 9.57
C GLU A 245 17.49 -6.76 8.46
N ILE A 246 17.28 -5.75 7.63
CA ILE A 246 16.35 -5.81 6.50
C ILE A 246 17.13 -5.48 5.22
N ASN A 247 17.32 -6.49 4.37
CA ASN A 247 18.00 -6.37 3.09
C ASN A 247 17.03 -6.55 1.95
N TYR A 248 17.00 -5.63 0.99
CA TYR A 248 16.19 -5.68 -0.23
C TYR A 248 14.72 -6.07 0.05
N ALA A 249 14.05 -5.26 0.85
CA ALA A 249 12.62 -5.39 1.07
C ALA A 249 11.85 -4.28 0.37
N ILE A 250 10.62 -4.62 -0.07
CA ILE A 250 9.61 -3.65 -0.48
C ILE A 250 8.50 -3.69 0.57
N ILE A 251 8.34 -2.60 1.30
CA ILE A 251 7.33 -2.42 2.35
C ILE A 251 6.35 -1.38 1.84
N GLN A 252 5.08 -1.77 1.64
CA GLN A 252 4.13 -0.88 1.00
C GLN A 252 2.69 -1.00 1.52
N ASN A 253 1.94 0.09 1.32
CA ASN A 253 0.51 0.17 1.58
C ASN A 253 0.11 0.03 3.05
N ALA A 254 1.02 0.34 3.99
CA ALA A 254 0.75 0.26 5.43
C ALA A 254 0.35 1.62 6.03
N SER A 255 -0.03 1.60 7.31
CA SER A 255 -0.12 2.82 8.10
C SER A 255 1.27 3.33 8.49
N PHE A 256 2.14 2.44 8.92
CA PHE A 256 3.55 2.70 9.24
C PHE A 256 4.42 1.75 8.40
N GLY A 257 5.48 2.23 7.79
CA GLY A 257 6.46 1.34 7.18
C GLY A 257 7.21 0.57 8.27
N ILE A 258 8.00 1.29 9.05
CA ILE A 258 8.76 0.77 10.18
C ILE A 258 8.59 1.70 11.38
N TYR A 259 8.16 1.15 12.50
CA TYR A 259 8.14 1.78 13.81
C TYR A 259 9.21 1.13 14.68
N ASP A 260 10.21 1.90 15.08
CA ASP A 260 11.38 1.43 15.83
C ASP A 260 11.55 2.20 17.13
N ALA A 261 11.12 1.59 18.23
CA ALA A 261 11.15 2.21 19.54
C ALA A 261 12.17 1.58 20.48
N LEU A 262 12.91 2.42 21.21
CA LEU A 262 13.80 2.00 22.28
C LEU A 262 13.58 2.93 23.46
N TYR A 263 12.62 2.62 24.32
CA TYR A 263 12.26 3.45 25.47
C TYR A 263 13.25 3.36 26.63
N LYS A 264 14.16 2.37 26.61
CA LYS A 264 15.20 2.20 27.62
C LYS A 264 16.56 2.37 26.98
N SER A 265 17.39 3.18 27.62
CA SER A 265 18.74 3.55 27.15
C SER A 265 19.78 2.43 27.25
N ASP A 266 19.42 1.21 27.54
CA ASP A 266 20.34 0.08 27.67
C ASP A 266 20.87 -0.34 26.30
N LYS A 267 21.74 0.51 25.71
CA LYS A 267 22.44 0.18 24.46
C LYS A 267 23.27 -1.08 24.70
N LYS A 268 22.91 -2.14 24.00
CA LYS A 268 23.71 -3.36 23.95
C LYS A 268 24.83 -3.17 22.92
N ASP A 269 26.07 -3.16 23.38
CA ASP A 269 27.29 -3.45 22.60
C ASP A 269 27.66 -2.48 21.46
N GLY A 270 27.15 -1.25 21.45
CA GLY A 270 27.49 -0.27 20.41
C GLY A 270 27.01 -0.63 18.97
N ASN A 271 26.32 -1.75 18.82
CA ASN A 271 25.71 -2.14 17.55
C ASN A 271 24.33 -1.48 17.39
N PRO A 272 23.96 -1.11 16.15
CA PRO A 272 22.61 -0.62 15.90
C PRO A 272 21.57 -1.70 16.19
N LYS A 273 20.44 -1.28 16.75
CA LYS A 273 19.27 -2.15 16.98
C LYS A 273 18.71 -2.68 15.66
N LEU A 274 18.74 -1.83 14.63
CA LEU A 274 18.18 -2.10 13.31
C LEU A 274 19.15 -1.67 12.20
N LYS A 275 19.30 -2.51 11.20
CA LYS A 275 19.98 -2.19 9.95
C LYS A 275 18.99 -2.31 8.79
N ILE A 276 18.99 -1.32 7.89
CA ILE A 276 18.12 -1.27 6.72
C ILE A 276 18.99 -1.01 5.48
N HIS A 277 19.01 -1.95 4.57
CA HIS A 277 19.85 -1.91 3.39
C HIS A 277 19.03 -2.09 2.11
N LYS A 278 19.12 -1.14 1.17
CA LYS A 278 18.58 -1.27 -0.19
C LYS A 278 17.08 -1.60 -0.22
N CYS A 279 16.30 -0.90 0.60
CA CYS A 279 14.87 -1.12 0.74
C CYS A 279 14.05 -0.03 0.01
N ILE A 280 12.81 -0.38 -0.33
CA ILE A 280 11.80 0.57 -0.81
C ILE A 280 10.64 0.56 0.19
N ILE A 281 10.32 1.73 0.73
CA ILE A 281 9.19 1.92 1.65
C ILE A 281 8.27 2.96 1.03
N ARG A 282 7.00 2.59 0.76
CA ARG A 282 6.10 3.47 0.00
C ARG A 282 4.63 3.31 0.33
N ASN A 283 3.85 4.34 0.00
CA ASN A 283 2.39 4.35 0.17
C ASN A 283 1.99 4.13 1.63
N MET A 284 2.56 4.91 2.55
CA MET A 284 2.23 4.85 3.97
C MET A 284 1.21 5.93 4.33
N SER A 285 0.12 5.57 5.03
CA SER A 285 -0.85 6.60 5.45
C SER A 285 -0.33 7.51 6.56
N ASN A 286 0.71 7.09 7.27
CA ASN A 286 1.42 7.88 8.27
C ASN A 286 2.91 7.98 7.91
N PHE A 287 3.80 7.30 8.66
CA PHE A 287 5.25 7.44 8.56
C PHE A 287 5.88 6.33 7.71
N GLY A 288 6.93 6.68 6.96
CA GLY A 288 7.79 5.70 6.33
C GLY A 288 8.68 4.99 7.35
N TYR A 289 9.51 5.74 8.07
CA TYR A 289 10.29 5.29 9.22
C TYR A 289 10.06 6.23 10.38
N LEU A 290 9.78 5.67 11.55
CA LEU A 290 9.69 6.39 12.82
C LEU A 290 10.61 5.72 13.84
N GLY A 291 11.68 6.42 14.24
CA GLY A 291 12.60 6.01 15.28
C GLY A 291 12.40 6.83 16.56
N LEU A 292 12.17 6.15 17.69
CA LEU A 292 12.02 6.77 18.99
C LEU A 292 13.15 6.31 19.91
N ASN A 293 14.13 7.17 20.17
CA ASN A 293 15.34 6.87 20.94
C ASN A 293 16.03 5.58 20.47
N SER A 294 16.06 5.33 19.17
CA SER A 294 16.58 4.08 18.61
C SER A 294 18.06 4.18 18.20
N ALA A 295 18.63 3.06 17.76
CA ALA A 295 19.95 2.98 17.16
C ALA A 295 19.83 2.28 15.80
N MET A 296 20.07 3.00 14.68
CA MET A 296 19.78 2.48 13.35
C MET A 296 20.85 2.91 12.34
N ASP A 297 21.26 1.96 11.48
CA ASP A 297 22.02 2.21 10.26
C ASP A 297 21.11 1.98 9.05
N MET A 298 21.03 2.96 8.14
CA MET A 298 20.21 2.86 6.89
C MET A 298 21.03 3.29 5.69
N ASP A 299 21.02 2.49 4.64
CA ASP A 299 21.67 2.87 3.39
C ASP A 299 20.89 2.47 2.13
N ASN A 300 21.18 3.19 1.04
CA ASN A 300 20.63 2.94 -0.30
C ASN A 300 19.12 2.66 -0.27
N THR A 301 18.36 3.39 0.53
CA THR A 301 16.93 3.15 0.77
C THR A 301 16.11 4.31 0.20
N LEU A 302 15.01 3.96 -0.44
CA LEU A 302 14.03 4.89 -0.98
C LEU A 302 12.75 4.86 -0.15
N ILE A 303 12.36 6.02 0.40
CA ILE A 303 11.09 6.18 1.14
C ILE A 303 10.28 7.29 0.48
N TYR A 304 9.06 6.98 0.02
CA TYR A 304 8.24 7.97 -0.67
C TYR A 304 6.73 7.73 -0.52
N ASN A 305 5.97 8.76 -0.89
CA ASN A 305 4.50 8.78 -0.85
C ASN A 305 3.98 8.40 0.54
N THR A 306 4.27 9.27 1.51
CA THR A 306 3.85 9.11 2.91
C THR A 306 2.91 10.23 3.33
N GLY A 307 1.89 9.91 4.12
CA GLY A 307 0.91 10.88 4.59
C GLY A 307 1.46 11.86 5.64
N LYS A 308 2.52 11.43 6.34
CA LYS A 308 3.32 12.26 7.25
C LYS A 308 4.78 12.22 6.82
N GLN A 309 5.72 12.16 7.76
CA GLN A 309 7.14 12.11 7.45
C GLN A 309 7.51 10.80 6.73
N ALA A 310 8.34 10.91 5.70
CA ALA A 310 9.02 9.74 5.15
C ALA A 310 10.05 9.19 6.14
N PHE A 311 10.76 10.10 6.84
CA PHE A 311 11.72 9.77 7.88
C PHE A 311 11.58 10.71 9.07
N ILE A 312 11.47 10.14 10.26
CA ILE A 312 11.55 10.88 11.53
C ILE A 312 12.41 10.10 12.53
N ALA A 313 13.33 10.80 13.16
CA ALA A 313 14.12 10.33 14.30
C ALA A 313 13.96 11.28 15.47
N ASP A 314 13.55 10.72 16.61
CA ASP A 314 13.37 11.43 17.85
C ASP A 314 14.28 10.84 18.93
N GLY A 315 15.38 11.54 19.24
CA GLY A 315 16.48 11.02 20.02
C GLY A 315 17.17 9.79 19.42
N GLY A 316 18.26 9.33 20.03
CA GLY A 316 18.96 8.11 19.64
C GLY A 316 20.15 8.30 18.71
N THR A 317 20.61 7.24 18.04
CA THR A 317 21.83 7.26 17.20
C THR A 317 21.55 6.69 15.81
N TYR A 318 21.81 7.47 14.77
CA TYR A 318 21.46 7.11 13.39
C TYR A 318 22.62 7.40 12.45
N HIS A 319 22.94 6.43 11.59
CA HIS A 319 23.80 6.63 10.43
C HIS A 319 22.97 6.36 9.17
N VAL A 320 22.85 7.36 8.33
CA VAL A 320 22.01 7.28 7.12
C VAL A 320 22.82 7.72 5.90
N ALA A 321 22.93 6.87 4.89
CA ALA A 321 23.75 7.16 3.73
C ALA A 321 23.09 6.76 2.41
N HIS A 322 23.22 7.60 1.38
CA HIS A 322 22.67 7.32 0.05
C HIS A 322 21.18 6.96 0.08
N CYS A 323 20.37 7.71 0.81
CA CYS A 323 18.92 7.52 0.90
C CYS A 323 18.16 8.65 0.21
N THR A 324 17.01 8.31 -0.33
CA THR A 324 16.07 9.28 -0.92
C THR A 324 14.77 9.25 -0.13
N PHE A 325 14.38 10.41 0.38
CA PHE A 325 13.12 10.67 1.07
C PHE A 325 12.33 11.65 0.22
N ASP A 326 11.19 11.22 -0.34
CA ASP A 326 10.49 12.06 -1.30
C ASP A 326 8.97 12.02 -1.15
N ASN A 327 8.38 13.19 -1.29
CA ASN A 327 6.94 13.37 -1.34
C ASN A 327 6.51 14.38 -2.43
N LEU A 328 7.30 14.53 -3.52
CA LEU A 328 6.94 15.39 -4.65
C LEU A 328 5.71 14.88 -5.40
N ASN A 329 5.58 13.57 -5.55
CA ASN A 329 4.43 12.92 -6.18
C ASN A 329 3.52 12.23 -5.15
N SER A 330 3.34 12.86 -3.99
CA SER A 330 2.49 12.32 -2.93
C SER A 330 1.01 12.46 -3.26
N ILE A 331 0.23 11.40 -2.99
CA ILE A 331 -1.23 11.42 -3.10
C ILE A 331 -1.91 12.09 -1.89
N PHE A 332 -1.15 12.50 -0.89
CA PHE A 332 -1.68 13.07 0.35
C PHE A 332 -1.62 14.60 0.34
N ASP A 333 -2.63 15.23 0.93
CA ASP A 333 -2.58 16.63 1.33
C ASP A 333 -1.83 16.75 2.67
N ARG A 334 -0.50 16.87 2.58
CA ARG A 334 0.41 16.80 3.72
C ARG A 334 0.51 18.15 4.44
N GLN A 335 0.70 18.05 5.77
CA GLN A 335 1.00 19.18 6.63
C GLN A 335 2.36 18.99 7.37
N SER A 336 3.04 17.88 7.13
CA SER A 336 4.27 17.51 7.80
C SER A 336 5.42 17.45 6.80
N MET A 337 6.61 17.87 7.22
CA MET A 337 7.84 17.77 6.44
C MET A 337 8.14 16.32 6.05
N THR A 338 8.89 16.12 4.98
CA THR A 338 9.29 14.77 4.53
C THR A 338 10.33 14.15 5.46
N PHE A 339 11.27 14.95 5.95
CA PHE A 339 12.37 14.50 6.83
C PHE A 339 12.40 15.38 8.08
N TYR A 340 12.41 14.75 9.25
CA TYR A 340 12.39 15.49 10.50
C TYR A 340 13.25 14.83 11.58
N LEU A 341 14.09 15.62 12.23
CA LEU A 341 14.94 15.23 13.34
C LEU A 341 14.58 16.03 14.57
N THR A 342 14.44 15.38 15.72
CA THR A 342 14.13 16.04 16.99
C THR A 342 14.67 15.24 18.17
N ASP A 343 14.79 15.88 19.30
CA ASP A 343 15.05 15.30 20.61
C ASP A 343 13.98 15.71 21.64
N GLN A 344 12.82 16.20 21.13
CA GLN A 344 11.71 16.64 21.97
C GLN A 344 11.20 15.50 22.86
N PRO A 345 10.90 15.77 24.15
CA PRO A 345 10.36 14.75 25.02
C PRO A 345 9.07 14.15 24.51
N ILE A 346 9.06 12.84 24.26
CA ILE A 346 7.87 12.12 23.81
C ILE A 346 7.04 11.76 25.04
N SER A 347 5.77 12.20 25.06
CA SER A 347 4.81 11.76 26.05
C SER A 347 4.18 10.43 25.65
N LEU A 348 4.54 9.35 26.32
CA LEU A 348 3.92 8.04 26.17
C LEU A 348 2.61 7.95 26.98
N THR A 349 1.75 6.99 26.63
CA THR A 349 0.61 6.60 27.46
C THR A 349 1.13 6.24 28.85
N ASN A 350 0.69 6.92 29.91
CA ASN A 350 1.08 6.85 31.31
C ASN A 350 2.03 7.97 31.80
N ASN A 351 2.06 9.12 31.14
CA ASN A 351 2.90 10.29 31.53
C ASN A 351 4.42 9.99 31.63
N ILE A 352 4.90 8.95 30.96
CA ILE A 352 6.33 8.71 30.84
C ILE A 352 6.83 9.61 29.71
N GLN A 353 7.71 10.54 30.05
CA GLN A 353 8.46 11.31 29.06
C GLN A 353 9.78 10.59 28.76
N VAL A 354 10.03 10.31 27.50
CA VAL A 354 11.32 9.80 27.03
C VAL A 354 11.98 10.93 26.27
N ALA A 355 13.10 11.41 26.78
CA ALA A 355 13.99 12.32 26.08
C ALA A 355 15.36 11.66 25.97
N ALA A 356 15.99 11.76 24.83
CA ALA A 356 17.33 11.25 24.61
C ALA A 356 18.06 12.14 23.62
N PRO A 357 19.36 12.35 23.80
CA PRO A 357 20.19 13.08 22.86
C PRO A 357 20.11 12.45 21.46
N LEU A 358 20.09 13.28 20.44
CA LEU A 358 20.09 12.85 19.05
C LEU A 358 21.53 12.88 18.48
N ASN A 359 22.01 11.71 18.04
CA ASN A 359 23.23 11.57 17.26
C ASN A 359 22.85 11.16 15.83
N PHE A 360 22.93 12.08 14.87
CA PHE A 360 22.55 11.80 13.49
C PHE A 360 23.68 12.14 12.52
N HIS A 361 24.08 11.17 11.71
CA HIS A 361 25.09 11.33 10.67
C HIS A 361 24.49 10.98 9.31
N GLY A 362 24.25 12.00 8.47
CA GLY A 362 23.65 11.90 7.14
C GLY A 362 24.65 12.12 6.01
N PHE A 363 24.72 11.19 5.05
CA PHE A 363 25.60 11.29 3.88
C PHE A 363 24.82 11.05 2.59
N ASN A 364 24.96 11.98 1.65
CA ASN A 364 24.36 11.83 0.32
C ASN A 364 22.83 11.57 0.34
N LEU A 365 22.14 12.26 1.22
CA LEU A 365 20.69 12.17 1.34
C LEU A 365 20.00 13.12 0.36
N ILE A 366 18.81 12.76 -0.10
CA ILE A 366 17.87 13.68 -0.72
C ILE A 366 16.62 13.73 0.14
N SER A 367 16.15 14.94 0.46
CA SER A 367 14.84 15.17 1.05
C SER A 367 14.10 16.22 0.25
N SER A 368 12.98 15.81 -0.37
CA SER A 368 12.16 16.65 -1.24
C SER A 368 10.67 16.37 -1.07
N GLY A 369 9.84 17.31 -1.52
CA GLY A 369 8.40 17.20 -1.44
C GLY A 369 7.70 18.49 -1.89
N THR A 370 6.37 18.51 -1.72
CA THR A 370 5.52 19.61 -2.23
C THR A 370 5.46 20.83 -1.30
N LEU A 371 5.76 20.67 -0.01
CA LEU A 371 5.78 21.78 0.93
C LEU A 371 6.97 22.69 0.70
N ASP A 372 6.89 23.91 1.18
CA ASP A 372 7.99 24.90 1.14
C ASP A 372 9.15 24.51 2.03
N ASP A 373 8.88 23.76 3.10
CA ASP A 373 9.83 23.27 4.09
C ASP A 373 9.63 21.75 4.26
N GLU A 374 10.58 20.97 3.75
CA GLU A 374 10.50 19.50 3.72
C GLU A 374 11.55 18.83 4.60
N THR A 375 12.46 19.63 5.18
CA THR A 375 13.53 19.10 6.02
C THR A 375 13.69 19.99 7.25
N GLY A 376 13.43 19.43 8.43
CA GLY A 376 13.50 20.13 9.69
C GLY A 376 14.41 19.42 10.69
N VAL A 377 15.08 20.22 11.54
CA VAL A 377 15.84 19.78 12.69
C VAL A 377 15.47 20.68 13.87
N ASP A 378 14.86 20.10 14.89
CA ASP A 378 14.34 20.80 16.07
C ASP A 378 14.89 20.16 17.34
N LEU A 379 15.95 20.74 17.90
CA LEU A 379 16.72 20.20 19.01
C LEU A 379 16.54 21.09 20.24
N VAL A 380 16.25 20.46 21.38
CA VAL A 380 16.11 21.10 22.68
C VAL A 380 17.44 21.08 23.46
N ASP A 381 18.16 19.95 23.42
CA ASP A 381 19.43 19.75 24.11
C ASP A 381 20.62 19.79 23.14
N SER A 382 20.84 20.96 22.56
CA SER A 382 21.93 21.16 21.59
C SER A 382 23.35 20.93 22.16
N LEU A 383 23.51 20.77 23.48
CA LEU A 383 24.79 20.49 24.10
C LEU A 383 25.21 19.02 24.04
N HIS A 384 24.24 18.13 23.98
CA HIS A 384 24.46 16.68 23.93
C HIS A 384 24.14 16.06 22.56
N ASP A 385 23.55 16.86 21.65
CA ASP A 385 23.24 16.42 20.33
C ASP A 385 24.40 16.53 19.35
N SER A 386 24.45 15.61 18.42
CA SER A 386 25.44 15.63 17.33
C SER A 386 24.73 15.36 15.98
N VAL A 387 24.45 16.41 15.23
CA VAL A 387 23.80 16.30 13.91
C VAL A 387 24.76 16.79 12.82
N ALA A 388 25.09 15.90 11.90
CA ALA A 388 26.03 16.19 10.81
C ALA A 388 25.50 15.68 9.47
N PHE A 389 25.60 16.53 8.45
CA PHE A 389 25.21 16.21 7.07
C PHE A 389 26.36 16.52 6.10
N LYS A 390 26.59 15.63 5.13
CA LYS A 390 27.60 15.81 4.07
C LYS A 390 27.09 15.32 2.71
N GLY A 391 27.15 16.18 1.71
CA GLY A 391 26.69 15.85 0.34
C GLY A 391 25.19 15.65 0.20
N CYS A 392 24.41 16.21 1.12
CA CYS A 392 22.97 16.08 1.12
C CYS A 392 22.30 17.18 0.31
N VAL A 393 21.10 16.89 -0.19
CA VAL A 393 20.25 17.82 -0.92
C VAL A 393 18.91 17.92 -0.20
N PHE A 394 18.61 19.11 0.30
CA PHE A 394 17.46 19.35 1.14
C PHE A 394 16.58 20.47 0.60
N LYS A 395 15.28 20.35 0.81
CA LYS A 395 14.34 21.46 0.66
C LYS A 395 13.99 21.99 2.05
N SER A 396 14.49 23.17 2.39
CA SER A 396 14.25 23.78 3.70
C SER A 396 14.31 25.31 3.65
N LYS A 397 13.44 25.94 4.43
CA LYS A 397 13.45 27.38 4.72
C LYS A 397 13.78 27.67 6.18
N SER A 398 13.47 26.75 7.08
CA SER A 398 13.54 26.96 8.51
C SER A 398 14.89 26.60 9.12
N TYR A 399 15.65 25.72 8.49
CA TYR A 399 16.93 25.24 9.03
C TYR A 399 18.12 25.52 8.10
N THR A 400 19.23 26.00 8.68
CA THR A 400 20.48 26.26 7.97
C THR A 400 21.42 25.06 8.11
N PHE A 401 21.68 24.39 6.99
CA PHE A 401 22.60 23.25 6.96
C PHE A 401 24.04 23.70 6.81
N ASN A 402 24.89 23.36 7.76
CA ASN A 402 26.32 23.61 7.68
C ASN A 402 27.02 22.55 6.81
N GLY A 403 28.20 22.92 6.24
CA GLY A 403 29.02 22.00 5.45
C GLY A 403 28.63 21.89 3.97
N PRO A 404 29.12 20.86 3.26
CA PRO A 404 28.98 20.72 1.81
C PRO A 404 27.60 20.15 1.43
N ASN A 405 26.54 20.85 1.80
CA ASN A 405 25.17 20.48 1.49
C ASN A 405 24.56 21.45 0.48
N THR A 406 23.54 20.99 -0.23
CA THR A 406 22.80 21.78 -1.23
C THR A 406 21.37 21.98 -0.75
N VAL A 407 20.88 23.21 -0.81
CA VAL A 407 19.54 23.54 -0.30
C VAL A 407 18.70 24.17 -1.40
N ASN A 408 17.41 23.79 -1.45
CA ASN A 408 16.39 24.36 -2.34
C ASN A 408 16.71 24.24 -3.85
N ILE A 409 17.37 23.14 -4.22
CA ILE A 409 17.54 22.74 -5.62
C ILE A 409 16.65 21.52 -5.88
N ASP A 410 15.92 21.56 -6.99
CA ASP A 410 15.14 20.41 -7.45
C ASP A 410 16.08 19.23 -7.75
N PRO A 411 15.86 18.06 -7.21
CA PRO A 411 16.66 16.87 -7.51
C PRO A 411 16.72 16.54 -9.00
N GLY A 412 15.71 16.89 -9.78
CA GLY A 412 15.66 16.60 -11.21
C GLY A 412 15.55 15.09 -11.48
N TYR A 413 14.58 14.44 -10.87
CA TYR A 413 14.32 13.01 -11.12
C TYR A 413 13.90 12.73 -12.55
N SER A 414 14.22 11.57 -13.05
CA SER A 414 13.97 11.13 -14.42
C SER A 414 12.49 11.07 -14.77
N ASN A 415 11.67 10.40 -13.94
CA ASN A 415 10.24 10.26 -14.20
C ASN A 415 9.43 9.94 -12.94
N LEU A 416 9.07 10.95 -12.18
CA LEU A 416 8.25 10.80 -10.97
C LEU A 416 6.87 10.19 -11.22
N TYR A 417 6.28 10.42 -12.39
CA TYR A 417 4.97 9.85 -12.73
C TYR A 417 5.00 8.32 -12.74
N ASN A 418 6.11 7.74 -13.17
CA ASN A 418 6.34 6.28 -13.16
C ASN A 418 7.13 5.81 -11.94
N GLU A 419 7.20 6.61 -10.87
CA GLU A 419 7.95 6.29 -9.64
C GLU A 419 9.45 6.02 -9.89
N ASP A 420 10.03 6.67 -10.92
CA ASP A 420 11.45 6.56 -11.26
C ASP A 420 12.24 7.72 -10.62
N TYR A 421 12.91 7.41 -9.53
CA TYR A 421 13.69 8.33 -8.71
C TYR A 421 15.19 8.38 -9.09
N HIS A 422 15.57 7.85 -10.24
CA HIS A 422 16.89 8.13 -10.79
C HIS A 422 17.03 9.63 -11.07
N LEU A 423 18.22 10.16 -10.89
CA LEU A 423 18.49 11.53 -11.33
C LEU A 423 18.51 11.59 -12.86
N GLY A 424 17.84 12.58 -13.43
CA GLY A 424 17.95 12.86 -14.86
C GLY A 424 19.37 13.28 -15.23
N SER A 425 19.80 13.03 -16.47
CA SER A 425 21.14 13.41 -16.97
C SER A 425 21.43 14.90 -16.89
N GLY A 426 20.40 15.75 -16.83
CA GLY A 426 20.49 17.20 -16.66
C GLY A 426 20.35 17.67 -15.20
N SER A 427 20.30 16.80 -14.23
CA SER A 427 20.11 17.17 -12.82
C SER A 427 21.28 17.99 -12.30
N LEU A 428 20.97 19.09 -11.61
CA LEU A 428 21.96 20.04 -11.05
C LEU A 428 22.67 19.50 -9.81
N ILE A 429 22.25 18.33 -9.28
CA ILE A 429 22.83 17.74 -8.07
C ILE A 429 23.80 16.59 -8.36
N LEU A 430 24.06 16.24 -9.61
CA LEU A 430 24.92 15.10 -9.97
C LEU A 430 26.37 15.20 -9.43
N ASN A 431 26.86 16.40 -9.19
CA ASN A 431 28.22 16.62 -8.65
C ASN A 431 28.24 17.03 -7.17
N LYS A 432 27.11 16.84 -6.46
CA LYS A 432 26.98 17.30 -5.07
C LYS A 432 27.24 16.20 -4.05
N GLY A 433 27.42 14.96 -4.48
CA GLY A 433 27.67 13.84 -3.56
C GLY A 433 29.02 13.91 -2.88
N TRP A 434 29.06 13.48 -1.62
CA TRP A 434 30.25 13.38 -0.77
C TRP A 434 30.93 12.01 -0.95
N THR A 435 32.22 12.00 -1.21
CA THR A 435 32.98 10.77 -1.54
C THR A 435 33.63 10.10 -0.35
N ASN A 436 33.99 10.88 0.70
CA ASN A 436 34.65 10.33 1.88
C ASN A 436 33.63 9.84 2.93
N LEU A 437 33.39 8.55 2.97
CA LEU A 437 32.47 7.90 3.89
C LEU A 437 33.17 7.23 5.10
N SER A 438 34.45 7.54 5.36
CA SER A 438 35.25 6.88 6.39
C SER A 438 34.76 7.11 7.83
N SER A 439 33.92 8.12 8.07
CA SER A 439 33.29 8.37 9.36
C SER A 439 32.04 7.52 9.62
N LEU A 440 31.55 6.77 8.63
CA LEU A 440 30.48 5.80 8.82
C LEU A 440 31.01 4.50 9.45
N PRO A 441 30.17 3.74 10.16
CA PRO A 441 30.56 2.42 10.67
C PRO A 441 31.14 1.52 9.58
N ALA A 442 32.24 0.81 9.87
CA ALA A 442 32.93 -0.03 8.88
C ALA A 442 31.98 -1.10 8.26
N ALA A 443 31.08 -1.67 9.08
CA ALA A 443 30.09 -2.62 8.59
C ALA A 443 29.17 -1.97 7.53
N MET A 444 28.76 -0.71 7.73
CA MET A 444 27.91 0.01 6.77
C MET A 444 28.65 0.31 5.46
N GLN A 445 29.94 0.62 5.51
CA GLN A 445 30.74 0.93 4.32
C GLN A 445 30.73 -0.21 3.29
N SER A 446 30.63 -1.47 3.73
CA SER A 446 30.57 -2.63 2.83
C SER A 446 29.27 -2.67 2.01
N TYR A 447 28.16 -2.18 2.53
CA TYR A 447 26.88 -2.09 1.80
C TYR A 447 26.85 -0.93 0.80
N LEU A 448 27.72 0.08 0.99
CA LEU A 448 27.80 1.27 0.14
C LEU A 448 28.65 1.06 -1.14
N ILE A 449 29.12 -0.14 -1.42
CA ILE A 449 29.80 -0.48 -2.69
C ILE A 449 28.83 -0.42 -3.85
N GLN A 450 27.59 -0.80 -3.61
CA GLN A 450 26.51 -0.84 -4.62
C GLN A 450 25.31 -0.01 -4.16
N ASP A 451 24.56 0.47 -5.14
CA ASP A 451 23.32 1.19 -4.96
C ASP A 451 22.11 0.25 -4.67
N ILE A 452 20.91 0.82 -4.62
CA ILE A 452 19.66 0.09 -4.38
C ILE A 452 19.37 -0.98 -5.47
N GLU A 453 19.84 -0.79 -6.69
CA GLU A 453 19.70 -1.73 -7.82
C GLU A 453 20.85 -2.74 -7.92
N GLY A 454 21.78 -2.73 -6.96
CA GLY A 454 22.96 -3.59 -6.97
C GLY A 454 24.05 -3.15 -7.96
N LYS A 455 23.97 -1.94 -8.51
CA LYS A 455 24.98 -1.38 -9.41
C LYS A 455 26.11 -0.73 -8.61
N ASN A 456 27.35 -0.92 -9.05
CA ASN A 456 28.50 -0.32 -8.38
C ASN A 456 28.50 1.22 -8.52
N TRP A 457 28.81 1.92 -7.45
CA TRP A 457 29.02 3.35 -7.47
C TRP A 457 30.29 3.68 -8.24
N SER A 458 30.17 4.26 -9.42
CA SER A 458 31.29 4.87 -10.17
C SER A 458 31.52 6.32 -9.74
N THR A 459 30.44 7.02 -9.42
CA THR A 459 30.43 8.40 -8.88
C THR A 459 29.41 8.43 -7.76
N ARG A 460 29.72 9.12 -6.67
CA ARG A 460 28.81 9.28 -5.53
C ARG A 460 27.86 10.43 -5.80
N TYR A 461 26.62 10.13 -6.25
CA TYR A 461 25.53 11.08 -6.30
C TYR A 461 24.79 11.13 -4.96
N PRO A 462 24.06 12.20 -4.64
CA PRO A 462 23.04 12.17 -3.60
C PRO A 462 21.92 11.17 -3.96
N GLY A 463 21.29 10.59 -2.94
CA GLY A 463 20.21 9.60 -3.13
C GLY A 463 20.69 8.17 -3.30
N CYS A 464 19.75 7.27 -3.58
CA CYS A 464 19.94 5.81 -3.52
C CYS A 464 20.30 5.15 -4.86
N TYR A 465 20.38 5.89 -5.95
CA TYR A 465 20.72 5.38 -7.30
C TYR A 465 22.09 5.88 -7.77
N SER A 466 22.91 4.99 -8.30
CA SER A 466 24.26 5.29 -8.81
C SER A 466 24.29 5.67 -10.30
N THR A 467 23.15 5.53 -10.99
CA THR A 467 23.03 5.78 -12.43
C THR A 467 22.02 6.90 -12.69
N THR A 468 22.23 7.62 -13.78
CA THR A 468 21.27 8.59 -14.32
C THR A 468 20.46 7.97 -15.45
N LYS A 469 19.31 8.54 -15.75
CA LYS A 469 18.48 8.18 -16.92
C LYS A 469 18.14 9.39 -17.78
#